data_ffb021c85ddac2c3d19ffd9cc4aeee70
#
_entry.id   ffb021c85ddac2c3d19ffd9cc4aeee70
#
_cell.length_a   1.000
_cell.length_b   1.000
_cell.length_c   1.000
_cell.angle_alpha   90.00
_cell.angle_beta   90.00
_cell.angle_gamma   90.00
#
_symmetry.space_group_name_H-M   'P 1'
#
loop_
_entity.id
_entity.type
_entity.pdbx_description
1 polymer ?
#
loop_
_entity_poly.entity_id
_entity_poly.type
_entity_poly.pdbx_seq_one_letter_code
_entity_poly.pdbx_strand_id
1 'polypeptide(L)'
;ILDNNSDQVELLRKMGFKVYYGDATRVDLLKSAKADEATLFIAAIDSPEVNRQLVHTLKKRFPNLNILARARNRFDAYELMEMGVTNIYRETLYTAVHLAVDALGQLGHRKYSATRQGQKFIQYDEMGLKKLAEMRHDDNEYIMSARQQIEFQERLLHDDLMQNFASDDHSWDGTYVRDNLAPLWKNTQESGAPENHSK
;
A
#
# COMPACT_ATOMS: atom_id res chain seq x y z
N ILE A 1 12.25 -1.29 -18.18
CA ILE A 1 11.92 0.05 -17.65
C ILE A 1 11.96 1.02 -18.82
N LEU A 2 11.03 1.97 -18.87
CA LEU A 2 10.99 3.08 -19.83
C LEU A 2 10.94 4.38 -19.02
N ASP A 3 11.85 5.31 -19.30
CA ASP A 3 11.99 6.59 -18.58
C ASP A 3 12.41 7.69 -19.57
N ASN A 4 11.93 8.92 -19.35
CA ASN A 4 12.26 10.09 -20.17
C ASN A 4 13.37 10.97 -19.58
N ASN A 5 13.92 10.61 -18.43
CA ASN A 5 15.06 11.28 -17.82
C ASN A 5 16.36 10.59 -18.27
N SER A 6 17.17 11.27 -19.08
CA SER A 6 18.40 10.72 -19.63
C SER A 6 19.42 10.31 -18.56
N ASP A 7 19.57 11.14 -17.51
CA ASP A 7 20.53 10.91 -16.44
C ASP A 7 20.15 9.69 -15.61
N GLN A 8 18.84 9.55 -15.33
CA GLN A 8 18.29 8.39 -14.63
C GLN A 8 18.47 7.10 -15.46
N VAL A 9 18.21 7.18 -16.75
CA VAL A 9 18.41 6.05 -17.68
C VAL A 9 19.88 5.61 -17.70
N GLU A 10 20.80 6.57 -17.78
CA GLU A 10 22.24 6.27 -17.77
C GLU A 10 22.68 5.62 -16.45
N LEU A 11 22.23 6.18 -15.33
CA LEU A 11 22.51 5.63 -13.99
C LEU A 11 22.00 4.18 -13.86
N LEU A 12 20.75 3.93 -14.21
CA LEU A 12 20.15 2.60 -14.12
C LEU A 12 20.85 1.59 -15.04
N ARG A 13 21.28 2.01 -16.24
CA ARG A 13 22.08 1.16 -17.14
C ARG A 13 23.42 0.79 -16.53
N LYS A 14 24.11 1.73 -15.87
CA LYS A 14 25.36 1.45 -15.15
C LYS A 14 25.17 0.46 -14.00
N MET A 15 23.97 0.43 -13.40
CA MET A 15 23.57 -0.54 -12.37
C MET A 15 23.13 -1.90 -12.95
N GLY A 16 23.16 -2.08 -14.28
CA GLY A 16 22.81 -3.33 -14.95
C GLY A 16 21.32 -3.51 -15.29
N PHE A 17 20.50 -2.48 -15.11
CA PHE A 17 19.07 -2.55 -15.47
C PHE A 17 18.87 -2.37 -16.98
N LYS A 18 17.90 -3.10 -17.53
CA LYS A 18 17.45 -2.90 -18.91
C LYS A 18 16.48 -1.72 -18.96
N VAL A 19 16.95 -0.57 -19.41
CA VAL A 19 16.19 0.67 -19.45
C VAL A 19 16.22 1.26 -20.85
N TYR A 20 15.03 1.68 -21.31
CA TYR A 20 14.82 2.40 -22.56
C TYR A 20 14.61 3.88 -22.25
N TYR A 21 15.27 4.74 -23.03
CA TYR A 21 15.05 6.18 -22.97
C TYR A 21 13.91 6.58 -23.88
N GLY A 22 12.96 7.35 -23.37
CA GLY A 22 11.92 7.98 -24.17
C GLY A 22 10.62 8.21 -23.46
N ASP A 23 9.71 8.91 -24.16
CA ASP A 23 8.39 9.22 -23.69
C ASP A 23 7.47 7.99 -23.78
N ALA A 24 7.00 7.51 -22.61
CA ALA A 24 6.13 6.35 -22.53
C ALA A 24 4.73 6.55 -23.14
N THR A 25 4.32 7.79 -23.49
CA THR A 25 3.05 8.03 -24.18
C THR A 25 3.11 7.68 -25.67
N ARG A 26 4.29 7.50 -26.23
CA ARG A 26 4.53 7.18 -27.63
C ARG A 26 4.37 5.68 -27.91
N VAL A 27 3.45 5.36 -28.81
CA VAL A 27 3.10 3.96 -29.16
C VAL A 27 4.27 3.21 -29.82
N ASP A 28 5.08 3.90 -30.63
CA ASP A 28 6.26 3.31 -31.27
C ASP A 28 7.31 2.84 -30.24
N LEU A 29 7.53 3.62 -29.19
CA LEU A 29 8.42 3.25 -28.09
C LEU A 29 7.84 2.13 -27.23
N LEU A 30 6.53 2.15 -26.96
CA LEU A 30 5.86 1.04 -26.25
C LEU A 30 6.02 -0.29 -27.01
N LYS A 31 5.84 -0.28 -28.34
CA LYS A 31 6.07 -1.46 -29.19
C LYS A 31 7.53 -1.90 -29.19
N SER A 32 8.47 -0.95 -29.31
CA SER A 32 9.90 -1.25 -29.23
C SER A 32 10.32 -1.84 -27.88
N ALA A 33 9.63 -1.46 -26.81
CA ALA A 33 9.77 -2.03 -25.48
C ALA A 33 8.99 -3.35 -25.30
N LYS A 34 8.32 -3.86 -26.34
CA LYS A 34 7.55 -5.11 -26.37
C LYS A 34 6.33 -5.09 -25.45
N ALA A 35 5.61 -3.97 -25.41
CA ALA A 35 4.39 -3.86 -24.63
C ALA A 35 3.27 -4.79 -25.12
N ASP A 36 3.27 -5.16 -26.39
CA ASP A 36 2.35 -6.11 -27.02
C ASP A 36 2.59 -7.58 -26.59
N GLU A 37 3.82 -7.91 -26.17
CA GLU A 37 4.18 -9.23 -25.66
C GLU A 37 4.08 -9.28 -24.10
N ALA A 38 3.87 -8.15 -23.44
CA ALA A 38 3.89 -8.06 -21.99
C ALA A 38 2.60 -8.60 -21.37
N THR A 39 2.74 -9.34 -20.28
CA THR A 39 1.61 -9.82 -19.46
C THR A 39 1.08 -8.73 -18.55
N LEU A 40 1.94 -7.80 -18.12
CA LEU A 40 1.66 -6.78 -17.15
C LEU A 40 2.39 -5.48 -17.50
N PHE A 41 1.73 -4.34 -17.31
CA PHE A 41 2.31 -3.02 -17.42
C PHE A 41 2.12 -2.22 -16.13
N ILE A 42 3.18 -1.59 -15.65
CA ILE A 42 3.12 -0.70 -14.49
C ILE A 42 3.22 0.74 -14.96
N ALA A 43 2.12 1.50 -14.86
CA ALA A 43 2.05 2.91 -15.18
C ALA A 43 2.29 3.72 -13.89
N ALA A 44 3.50 4.27 -13.75
CA ALA A 44 3.94 4.97 -12.53
C ALA A 44 4.67 6.29 -12.84
N ILE A 45 4.10 7.08 -13.76
CA ILE A 45 4.61 8.40 -14.13
C ILE A 45 4.21 9.42 -13.07
N ASP A 46 5.10 10.38 -12.75
CA ASP A 46 4.89 11.38 -11.70
C ASP A 46 3.78 12.38 -12.03
N SER A 47 3.68 12.83 -13.30
CA SER A 47 2.59 13.69 -13.73
C SER A 47 1.30 12.88 -13.87
N PRO A 48 0.23 13.21 -13.12
CA PRO A 48 -1.06 12.56 -13.25
C PRO A 48 -1.63 12.63 -14.67
N GLU A 49 -1.47 13.78 -15.33
CA GLU A 49 -1.96 14.02 -16.70
C GLU A 49 -1.28 13.09 -17.70
N VAL A 50 0.06 12.98 -17.61
CA VAL A 50 0.86 12.12 -18.49
C VAL A 50 0.57 10.65 -18.20
N ASN A 51 0.40 10.29 -16.93
CA ASN A 51 0.05 8.93 -16.52
C ASN A 51 -1.33 8.52 -17.08
N ARG A 52 -2.34 9.41 -17.03
CA ARG A 52 -3.66 9.20 -17.65
C ARG A 52 -3.57 9.03 -19.16
N GLN A 53 -2.80 9.89 -19.83
CA GLN A 53 -2.58 9.80 -21.27
C GLN A 53 -1.93 8.46 -21.64
N LEU A 54 -0.94 8.01 -20.87
CA LEU A 54 -0.33 6.70 -21.04
C LEU A 54 -1.36 5.58 -20.88
N VAL A 55 -2.12 5.58 -19.79
CA VAL A 55 -3.15 4.56 -19.51
C VAL A 55 -4.21 4.54 -20.61
N HIS A 56 -4.68 5.69 -21.09
CA HIS A 56 -5.60 5.79 -22.22
C HIS A 56 -5.00 5.14 -23.49
N THR A 57 -3.73 5.43 -23.77
CA THR A 57 -3.01 4.85 -24.92
C THR A 57 -2.89 3.33 -24.79
N LEU A 58 -2.52 2.84 -23.60
CA LEU A 58 -2.40 1.41 -23.33
C LEU A 58 -3.74 0.68 -23.52
N LYS A 59 -4.81 1.17 -22.92
CA LYS A 59 -6.17 0.59 -23.06
C LYS A 59 -6.63 0.53 -24.52
N LYS A 60 -6.34 1.55 -25.30
CA LYS A 60 -6.73 1.64 -26.70
C LYS A 60 -5.89 0.74 -27.62
N ARG A 61 -4.59 0.64 -27.37
CA ARG A 61 -3.64 -0.04 -28.28
C ARG A 61 -3.28 -1.45 -27.85
N PHE A 62 -3.40 -1.76 -26.55
CA PHE A 62 -3.06 -3.04 -25.96
C PHE A 62 -4.19 -3.52 -25.03
N PRO A 63 -5.39 -3.84 -25.55
CA PRO A 63 -6.60 -4.06 -24.77
C PRO A 63 -6.50 -5.27 -23.81
N ASN A 64 -5.65 -6.24 -24.11
CA ASN A 64 -5.44 -7.43 -23.29
C ASN A 64 -4.37 -7.27 -22.20
N LEU A 65 -3.70 -6.11 -22.16
CA LEU A 65 -2.62 -5.85 -21.23
C LEU A 65 -3.18 -5.54 -19.84
N ASN A 66 -2.73 -6.28 -18.83
CA ASN A 66 -3.04 -5.95 -17.45
C ASN A 66 -2.27 -4.71 -17.02
N ILE A 67 -2.97 -3.73 -16.46
CA ILE A 67 -2.38 -2.45 -16.05
C ILE A 67 -2.47 -2.31 -14.53
N LEU A 68 -1.31 -2.12 -13.88
CA LEU A 68 -1.21 -1.59 -12.54
C LEU A 68 -0.89 -0.09 -12.66
N ALA A 69 -1.69 0.77 -12.06
CA ALA A 69 -1.48 2.21 -12.15
C ALA A 69 -1.22 2.83 -10.77
N ARG A 70 -0.22 3.70 -10.70
CA ARG A 70 -0.01 4.58 -9.57
C ARG A 70 -0.94 5.80 -9.69
N ALA A 71 -1.65 6.13 -8.63
CA ALA A 71 -2.41 7.35 -8.47
C ALA A 71 -1.76 8.23 -7.41
N ARG A 72 -1.65 9.51 -7.64
CA ARG A 72 -1.07 10.44 -6.67
C ARG A 72 -1.99 10.64 -5.47
N ASN A 73 -3.28 10.77 -5.73
CA ASN A 73 -4.31 11.03 -4.74
C ASN A 73 -5.63 10.32 -5.09
N ARG A 74 -6.68 10.61 -4.33
CA ARG A 74 -8.01 10.02 -4.51
C ARG A 74 -8.68 10.43 -5.84
N PHE A 75 -8.56 11.69 -6.26
CA PHE A 75 -9.16 12.16 -7.51
C PHE A 75 -8.51 11.52 -8.74
N ASP A 76 -7.21 11.38 -8.70
CA ASP A 76 -6.43 10.66 -9.71
C ASP A 76 -6.87 9.19 -9.84
N ALA A 77 -7.12 8.55 -8.69
CA ALA A 77 -7.64 7.19 -8.67
C ALA A 77 -9.03 7.09 -9.32
N TYR A 78 -9.91 8.05 -9.09
CA TYR A 78 -11.22 8.08 -9.73
C TYR A 78 -11.13 8.14 -11.26
N GLU A 79 -10.26 9.00 -11.79
CA GLU A 79 -10.07 9.14 -13.23
C GLU A 79 -9.51 7.85 -13.86
N LEU A 80 -8.59 7.19 -13.18
CA LEU A 80 -8.08 5.88 -13.62
C LEU A 80 -9.16 4.79 -13.55
N MET A 81 -10.04 4.83 -12.54
CA MET A 81 -11.19 3.91 -12.44
C MET A 81 -12.16 4.09 -13.61
N GLU A 82 -12.46 5.34 -14.01
CA GLU A 82 -13.31 5.61 -15.17
C GLU A 82 -12.73 5.10 -16.49
N MET A 83 -11.40 5.07 -16.58
CA MET A 83 -10.70 4.43 -17.72
C MET A 83 -10.73 2.91 -17.66
N GLY A 84 -11.37 2.31 -16.62
CA GLY A 84 -11.47 0.87 -16.44
C GLY A 84 -10.18 0.23 -15.90
N VAL A 85 -9.35 0.97 -15.18
CA VAL A 85 -8.22 0.39 -14.43
C VAL A 85 -8.76 -0.14 -13.10
N THR A 86 -8.50 -1.39 -12.82
CA THR A 86 -8.96 -2.07 -11.58
C THR A 86 -7.89 -2.10 -10.49
N ASN A 87 -6.61 -2.07 -10.87
CA ASN A 87 -5.49 -2.17 -9.94
C ASN A 87 -4.80 -0.81 -9.82
N ILE A 88 -5.21 -0.03 -8.84
CA ILE A 88 -4.75 1.34 -8.61
C ILE A 88 -4.10 1.43 -7.23
N TYR A 89 -2.90 1.98 -7.19
CA TYR A 89 -2.11 2.14 -5.97
C TYR A 89 -1.90 3.62 -5.68
N ARG A 90 -2.45 4.12 -4.57
CA ARG A 90 -2.30 5.52 -4.15
C ARG A 90 -0.97 5.72 -3.44
N GLU A 91 -0.16 6.64 -3.96
CA GLU A 91 1.22 6.87 -3.54
C GLU A 91 1.35 7.19 -2.05
N THR A 92 0.46 8.03 -1.51
CA THR A 92 0.57 8.55 -0.14
C THR A 92 -0.16 7.72 0.90
N LEU A 93 -1.14 6.89 0.52
CA LEU A 93 -2.01 6.19 1.47
C LEU A 93 -1.23 5.26 2.40
N TYR A 94 -0.45 4.36 1.82
CA TYR A 94 0.27 3.34 2.60
C TYR A 94 1.35 3.95 3.48
N THR A 95 2.06 4.97 2.98
CA THR A 95 3.07 5.71 3.74
C THR A 95 2.42 6.46 4.91
N ALA A 96 1.28 7.12 4.69
CA ALA A 96 0.55 7.82 5.74
C ALA A 96 0.05 6.88 6.85
N VAL A 97 -0.49 5.72 6.47
CA VAL A 97 -0.94 4.72 7.44
C VAL A 97 0.23 4.13 8.22
N HIS A 98 1.35 3.87 7.57
CA HIS A 98 2.56 3.37 8.24
C HIS A 98 3.07 4.39 9.28
N LEU A 99 3.13 5.67 8.91
CA LEU A 99 3.48 6.76 9.82
C LEU A 99 2.52 6.83 11.03
N ALA A 100 1.21 6.68 10.78
CA ALA A 100 0.22 6.68 11.85
C ALA A 100 0.39 5.49 12.81
N VAL A 101 0.68 4.30 12.29
CA VAL A 101 0.97 3.10 13.09
C VAL A 101 2.20 3.32 13.98
N ASP A 102 3.26 3.90 13.44
CA ASP A 102 4.47 4.20 14.22
C ASP A 102 4.22 5.27 15.28
N ALA A 103 3.44 6.31 14.95
CA ALA A 103 3.03 7.35 15.89
C ALA A 103 2.22 6.77 17.05
N LEU A 104 1.24 5.90 16.78
CA LEU A 104 0.48 5.21 17.82
C LEU A 104 1.39 4.37 18.71
N GLY A 105 2.39 3.69 18.15
CA GLY A 105 3.37 2.95 18.93
C GLY A 105 4.17 3.84 19.89
N GLN A 106 4.58 5.02 19.44
CA GLN A 106 5.28 6.01 20.29
C GLN A 106 4.37 6.61 21.39
N LEU A 107 3.06 6.68 21.15
CA LEU A 107 2.07 7.09 22.13
C LEU A 107 1.70 5.97 23.14
N GLY A 108 2.35 4.80 23.06
CA GLY A 108 2.16 3.71 24.02
C GLY A 108 1.13 2.67 23.59
N HIS A 109 0.57 2.76 22.39
CA HIS A 109 -0.30 1.71 21.87
C HIS A 109 0.50 0.47 21.47
N ARG A 110 -0.07 -0.72 21.67
CA ARG A 110 0.56 -1.98 21.25
C ARG A 110 0.77 -2.00 19.74
N LYS A 111 1.97 -2.31 19.29
CA LYS A 111 2.33 -2.30 17.84
C LYS A 111 1.41 -3.20 17.02
N TYR A 112 1.08 -4.38 17.50
CA TYR A 112 0.14 -5.28 16.83
C TYR A 112 -1.24 -4.65 16.64
N SER A 113 -1.79 -4.04 17.70
CA SER A 113 -3.08 -3.35 17.65
C SER A 113 -3.07 -2.19 16.64
N ALA A 114 -2.04 -1.34 16.70
CA ALA A 114 -1.88 -0.22 15.77
C ALA A 114 -1.75 -0.70 14.30
N THR A 115 -0.98 -1.76 14.07
CA THR A 115 -0.82 -2.35 12.71
C THR A 115 -2.14 -2.90 12.19
N ARG A 116 -2.89 -3.63 13.02
CA ARG A 116 -4.21 -4.16 12.66
C ARG A 116 -5.21 -3.06 12.32
N GLN A 117 -5.21 -1.97 13.09
CA GLN A 117 -6.04 -0.79 12.81
C GLN A 117 -5.65 -0.14 11.48
N GLY A 118 -4.36 0.03 11.23
CA GLY A 118 -3.88 0.55 9.95
C GLY A 118 -4.34 -0.30 8.75
N GLN A 119 -4.29 -1.63 8.87
CA GLN A 119 -4.78 -2.54 7.84
C GLN A 119 -6.29 -2.41 7.62
N LYS A 120 -7.08 -2.33 8.70
CA LYS A 120 -8.53 -2.10 8.61
C LYS A 120 -8.84 -0.75 7.98
N PHE A 121 -8.11 0.30 8.37
CA PHE A 121 -8.27 1.62 7.76
C PHE A 121 -8.09 1.57 6.24
N ILE A 122 -7.04 0.91 5.75
CA ILE A 122 -6.80 0.75 4.31
C ILE A 122 -7.98 0.04 3.65
N GLN A 123 -8.47 -1.07 4.22
CA GLN A 123 -9.60 -1.82 3.66
C GLN A 123 -10.87 -0.97 3.54
N TYR A 124 -11.21 -0.24 4.60
CA TYR A 124 -12.39 0.63 4.60
C TYR A 124 -12.24 1.82 3.67
N ASP A 125 -11.05 2.39 3.59
CA ASP A 125 -10.77 3.50 2.69
C ASP A 125 -10.85 3.06 1.21
N GLU A 126 -10.36 1.88 0.87
CA GLU A 126 -10.48 1.32 -0.48
C GLU A 126 -11.94 0.98 -0.85
N MET A 127 -12.71 0.46 0.09
CA MET A 127 -14.17 0.26 -0.11
C MET A 127 -14.89 1.59 -0.33
N GLY A 128 -14.59 2.60 0.51
CA GLY A 128 -15.12 3.95 0.40
C GLY A 128 -14.71 4.64 -0.90
N LEU A 129 -13.48 4.43 -1.36
CA LEU A 129 -13.01 4.97 -2.64
C LEU A 129 -13.90 4.50 -3.80
N LYS A 130 -14.19 3.20 -3.88
CA LYS A 130 -15.04 2.64 -4.94
C LYS A 130 -16.46 3.20 -4.90
N LYS A 131 -17.05 3.26 -3.71
CA LYS A 131 -18.40 3.80 -3.52
C LYS A 131 -18.49 5.28 -3.91
N LEU A 132 -17.53 6.08 -3.48
CA LEU A 132 -17.51 7.52 -3.76
C LEU A 132 -17.16 7.85 -5.23
N ALA A 133 -16.47 6.95 -5.94
CA ALA A 133 -16.21 7.10 -7.36
C ALA A 133 -17.50 7.22 -8.19
N GLU A 134 -18.54 6.46 -7.81
CA GLU A 134 -19.85 6.48 -8.49
C GLU A 134 -20.62 7.79 -8.27
N MET A 135 -20.39 8.48 -7.15
CA MET A 135 -21.12 9.67 -6.73
C MET A 135 -20.37 10.98 -7.01
N ARG A 136 -19.16 10.93 -7.55
CA ARG A 136 -18.26 12.09 -7.67
C ARG A 136 -18.76 13.22 -8.59
N HIS A 137 -19.76 12.96 -9.41
CA HIS A 137 -20.32 13.92 -10.36
C HIS A 137 -21.38 14.84 -9.74
N ASP A 138 -21.88 14.53 -8.54
CA ASP A 138 -22.73 15.39 -7.73
C ASP A 138 -21.98 15.82 -6.48
N ASP A 139 -21.57 17.08 -6.41
CA ASP A 139 -20.77 17.62 -5.30
C ASP A 139 -21.47 17.49 -3.95
N ASN A 140 -22.80 17.66 -3.88
CA ASN A 140 -23.55 17.56 -2.63
C ASN A 140 -23.65 16.11 -2.17
N GLU A 141 -23.97 15.20 -3.06
CA GLU A 141 -24.05 13.77 -2.77
C GLU A 141 -22.68 13.22 -2.38
N TYR A 142 -21.63 13.61 -3.09
CA TYR A 142 -20.25 13.25 -2.78
C TYR A 142 -19.84 13.71 -1.37
N ILE A 143 -20.07 15.00 -1.02
CA ILE A 143 -19.69 15.54 0.29
C ILE A 143 -20.46 14.84 1.41
N MET A 144 -21.77 14.63 1.25
CA MET A 144 -22.58 13.92 2.25
C MET A 144 -22.12 12.48 2.45
N SER A 145 -21.88 11.76 1.35
CA SER A 145 -21.42 10.37 1.41
C SER A 145 -19.99 10.26 1.96
N ALA A 146 -19.10 11.20 1.62
CA ALA A 146 -17.76 11.25 2.17
C ALA A 146 -17.76 11.49 3.69
N ARG A 147 -18.60 12.39 4.20
CA ARG A 147 -18.76 12.60 5.65
C ARG A 147 -19.29 11.36 6.36
N GLN A 148 -20.31 10.70 5.83
CA GLN A 148 -20.83 9.45 6.38
C GLN A 148 -19.76 8.36 6.42
N GLN A 149 -18.92 8.28 5.38
CA GLN A 149 -17.82 7.31 5.30
C GLN A 149 -16.75 7.59 6.38
N ILE A 150 -16.39 8.85 6.59
CA ILE A 150 -15.44 9.27 7.64
C ILE A 150 -16.00 8.92 9.02
N GLU A 151 -17.23 9.32 9.34
CA GLU A 151 -17.88 9.02 10.62
C GLU A 151 -17.99 7.51 10.88
N PHE A 152 -18.26 6.72 9.83
CA PHE A 152 -18.30 5.27 9.93
C PHE A 152 -16.92 4.69 10.24
N GLN A 153 -15.88 5.16 9.55
CA GLN A 153 -14.50 4.73 9.80
C GLN A 153 -14.03 5.08 11.22
N GLU A 154 -14.32 6.29 11.68
CA GLU A 154 -14.00 6.73 13.05
C GLU A 154 -14.64 5.85 14.12
N ARG A 155 -15.93 5.51 13.96
CA ARG A 155 -16.62 4.61 14.90
C ARG A 155 -15.98 3.23 14.92
N LEU A 156 -15.72 2.63 13.76
CA LEU A 156 -15.11 1.31 13.68
C LEU A 156 -13.70 1.26 14.29
N LEU A 157 -12.90 2.29 14.07
CA LEU A 157 -11.56 2.39 14.66
C LEU A 157 -11.64 2.61 16.18
N HIS A 158 -12.60 3.41 16.66
CA HIS A 158 -12.82 3.63 18.08
C HIS A 158 -13.28 2.35 18.79
N ASP A 159 -14.25 1.62 18.24
CA ASP A 159 -14.74 0.37 18.82
C ASP A 159 -13.64 -0.69 18.90
N ASP A 160 -12.78 -0.78 17.89
CA ASP A 160 -11.61 -1.67 17.91
C ASP A 160 -10.58 -1.27 18.98
N LEU A 161 -10.38 0.03 19.22
CA LEU A 161 -9.54 0.51 20.32
C LEU A 161 -10.08 0.04 21.67
N MET A 162 -11.39 0.27 21.92
CA MET A 162 -12.02 -0.09 23.19
C MET A 162 -12.02 -1.60 23.45
N GLN A 163 -12.27 -2.43 22.43
CA GLN A 163 -12.22 -3.89 22.57
C GLN A 163 -10.80 -4.40 22.87
N ASN A 164 -9.76 -3.79 22.28
CA ASN A 164 -8.38 -4.21 22.52
C ASN A 164 -7.84 -3.78 23.90
N PHE A 165 -8.38 -2.76 24.53
CA PHE A 165 -8.05 -2.41 25.92
C PHE A 165 -8.64 -3.42 26.92
N ALA A 166 -9.72 -4.12 26.55
CA ALA A 166 -10.40 -5.08 27.43
C ALA A 166 -9.80 -6.49 27.34
N SER A 167 -9.00 -6.81 26.31
CA SER A 167 -8.36 -8.13 26.16
C SER A 167 -6.92 -8.08 26.62
N ASP A 168 -6.61 -8.86 27.67
CA ASP A 168 -5.26 -9.03 28.25
C ASP A 168 -4.38 -9.97 27.42
N ASP A 169 -4.69 -10.16 26.13
CA ASP A 169 -3.94 -11.05 25.25
C ASP A 169 -2.65 -10.37 24.73
N HIS A 170 -1.55 -10.68 25.40
CA HIS A 170 -0.20 -10.25 25.07
C HIS A 170 0.58 -11.23 24.18
N SER A 171 -0.06 -12.30 23.70
CA SER A 171 0.61 -13.45 23.05
C SER A 171 1.45 -13.08 21.82
N TRP A 172 1.16 -11.95 21.17
CA TRP A 172 1.83 -11.50 19.94
C TRP A 172 2.59 -10.17 20.08
N ASP A 173 2.70 -9.64 21.29
CA ASP A 173 3.49 -8.44 21.56
C ASP A 173 4.96 -8.84 21.79
N GLY A 174 5.78 -8.67 20.76
CA GLY A 174 7.21 -9.01 20.82
C GLY A 174 7.97 -8.26 21.92
N THR A 175 7.51 -7.07 22.33
CA THR A 175 8.10 -6.32 23.45
C THR A 175 7.73 -6.98 24.77
N TYR A 176 6.46 -7.32 24.97
CA TYR A 176 5.99 -8.03 26.15
C TYR A 176 6.65 -9.41 26.30
N VAL A 177 6.75 -10.17 25.19
CA VAL A 177 7.43 -11.48 25.19
C VAL A 177 8.90 -11.33 25.56
N ARG A 178 9.60 -10.36 24.96
CA ARG A 178 11.02 -10.12 25.25
C ARG A 178 11.25 -9.71 26.71
N ASP A 179 10.46 -8.80 27.22
CA ASP A 179 10.71 -8.19 28.52
C ASP A 179 10.18 -9.04 29.70
N ASN A 180 9.13 -9.84 29.48
CA ASN A 180 8.47 -10.61 30.54
C ASN A 180 8.62 -12.13 30.41
N LEU A 181 8.66 -12.70 29.20
CA LEU A 181 8.73 -14.15 28.99
C LEU A 181 10.14 -14.65 28.67
N ALA A 182 10.99 -13.86 27.99
CA ALA A 182 12.36 -14.27 27.68
C ALA A 182 13.21 -14.58 28.93
N PRO A 183 13.07 -13.91 30.10
CA PRO A 183 13.77 -14.29 31.32
C PRO A 183 13.38 -15.67 31.83
N LEU A 184 12.14 -16.12 31.65
CA LEU A 184 11.66 -17.43 32.09
C LEU A 184 12.29 -18.59 31.33
N TRP A 185 12.62 -18.38 30.04
CA TRP A 185 13.27 -19.40 29.21
C TRP A 185 14.74 -19.63 29.57
N LYS A 186 15.45 -18.63 30.06
CA LYS A 186 16.84 -18.74 30.49
C LYS A 186 16.94 -19.62 31.75
N ASN A 187 16.00 -19.50 32.69
CA ASN A 187 16.00 -20.30 33.93
C ASN A 187 15.67 -21.76 33.67
N THR A 188 15.00 -22.12 32.57
CA THR A 188 14.65 -23.53 32.25
C THR A 188 15.84 -24.29 31.63
N GLN A 189 16.80 -23.61 31.04
CA GLN A 189 17.99 -24.24 30.46
C GLN A 189 19.10 -24.51 31.50
N GLU A 190 19.14 -23.76 32.60
CA GLU A 190 20.14 -23.99 33.68
C GLU A 190 19.77 -25.11 34.63
N SER A 191 18.51 -25.55 34.66
CA SER A 191 18.05 -26.65 35.55
C SER A 191 18.10 -28.05 34.91
N GLY A 192 18.59 -28.18 33.66
CA GLY A 192 18.59 -29.43 32.88
C GLY A 192 19.96 -30.04 32.58
N ALA A 193 21.04 -29.64 33.23
CA ALA A 193 22.34 -30.32 33.08
C ALA A 193 22.35 -31.63 33.83
N PRO A 194 22.51 -32.81 33.19
CA PRO A 194 22.66 -34.07 33.91
C PRO A 194 24.03 -34.10 34.59
N GLU A 195 24.03 -34.35 35.92
CA GLU A 195 25.25 -34.71 36.67
C GLU A 195 25.88 -35.94 36.03
N ASN A 196 27.05 -35.78 35.48
CA ASN A 196 27.91 -36.87 35.01
C ASN A 196 28.54 -37.55 36.25
N HIS A 197 27.93 -38.61 36.73
CA HIS A 197 28.60 -39.53 37.65
C HIS A 197 29.62 -40.39 36.90
N SER A 198 30.87 -39.98 36.96
CA SER A 198 32.03 -40.88 36.71
C SER A 198 32.18 -41.90 37.83
N LYS A 199 32.11 -43.16 37.48
CA LYS A 199 32.82 -44.23 38.10
C LYS A 199 33.53 -45.06 37.06
#